data_58a19d63033c00f76c4991f7bcb2cb29
#
_entry.id   58a19d63033c00f76c4991f7bcb2cb29
#
_cell.length_a   1.000
_cell.length_b   1.000
_cell.length_c   1.000
_cell.angle_alpha   90.00
_cell.angle_beta   90.00
_cell.angle_gamma   90.00
#
_symmetry.space_group_name_H-M   'P 1'
#
loop_
_entity.id
_entity.type
_entity.pdbx_description
1 polymer ?
#
loop_
_entity_poly.entity_id
_entity_poly.type
_entity_poly.pdbx_seq_one_letter_code
_entity_poly.pdbx_strand_id
1 'polypeptide(L)'
;MPPAQEKAGPAISVAGLRRDYGDRPALEGVDLELAAGASLVVLGPNGAGKTTLLRILATLLRPSGGDVAVLGCALPDEAWKLRGRIGYLGHEPLLYRDLSGRENLRFQARLYGIERSEAEARIEELLHGVGMERRADERVAELSAGMRQRLSICRCVLHEPELLLLDEPDSNLDAEGRDLARGLIGPASGATRVVVTHDPERHVPEADQVLRLGIGERAVVS
;
A
#
# COMPACT_ATOMS: atom_id res chain seq x y z
N MET A 1 -14.01 -30.32 -20.06
CA MET A 1 -14.27 -28.89 -19.88
C MET A 1 -13.59 -28.49 -18.55
N PRO A 2 -12.64 -27.57 -18.56
CA PRO A 2 -12.16 -27.02 -17.29
C PRO A 2 -13.29 -26.24 -16.63
N PRO A 3 -13.38 -26.24 -15.27
CA PRO A 3 -14.39 -25.46 -14.58
C PRO A 3 -14.22 -23.98 -14.94
N ALA A 4 -15.34 -23.32 -15.22
CA ALA A 4 -15.37 -21.88 -15.43
C ALA A 4 -14.72 -21.23 -14.19
N GLN A 5 -13.65 -20.45 -14.42
CA GLN A 5 -13.12 -19.58 -13.38
C GLN A 5 -14.26 -18.66 -12.94
N GLU A 6 -14.79 -18.87 -11.73
CA GLU A 6 -15.61 -17.88 -11.07
C GLU A 6 -14.85 -16.57 -11.18
N LYS A 7 -15.45 -15.58 -11.84
CA LYS A 7 -14.88 -14.24 -11.90
C LYS A 7 -14.77 -13.77 -10.46
N ALA A 8 -13.56 -13.81 -9.91
CA ALA A 8 -13.27 -13.20 -8.64
C ALA A 8 -13.83 -11.78 -8.67
N GLY A 9 -14.65 -11.42 -7.67
CA GLY A 9 -15.21 -10.07 -7.58
C GLY A 9 -14.09 -9.02 -7.55
N PRO A 10 -14.40 -7.73 -7.65
CA PRO A 10 -13.40 -6.67 -7.60
C PRO A 10 -12.60 -6.75 -6.30
N ALA A 11 -11.30 -6.45 -6.38
CA ALA A 11 -10.45 -6.37 -5.18
C ALA A 11 -10.82 -5.15 -4.31
N ILE A 12 -11.32 -4.08 -4.95
CA ILE A 12 -11.84 -2.90 -4.25
C ILE A 12 -13.16 -2.53 -4.92
N SER A 13 -14.19 -2.31 -4.10
CA SER A 13 -15.49 -1.78 -4.52
C SER A 13 -15.88 -0.67 -3.52
N VAL A 14 -16.13 0.51 -4.03
CA VAL A 14 -16.45 1.70 -3.24
C VAL A 14 -17.63 2.41 -3.90
N ALA A 15 -18.69 2.66 -3.14
CA ALA A 15 -19.87 3.40 -3.60
C ALA A 15 -20.20 4.54 -2.64
N GLY A 16 -20.17 5.76 -3.16
CA GLY A 16 -20.53 6.98 -2.43
C GLY A 16 -19.70 7.24 -1.18
N LEU A 17 -18.42 6.82 -1.16
CA LEU A 17 -17.55 6.94 0.02
C LEU A 17 -17.42 8.40 0.47
N ARG A 18 -17.69 8.60 1.76
CA ARG A 18 -17.52 9.90 2.45
C ARG A 18 -16.63 9.75 3.67
N ARG A 19 -15.82 10.80 3.92
CA ARG A 19 -15.08 10.95 5.17
C ARG A 19 -15.00 12.39 5.58
N ASP A 20 -15.52 12.69 6.77
CA ASP A 20 -15.55 14.00 7.37
C ASP A 20 -14.62 14.07 8.59
N TYR A 21 -13.93 15.19 8.79
CA TYR A 21 -13.17 15.53 9.98
C TYR A 21 -13.82 16.76 10.63
N GLY A 22 -14.77 16.51 11.55
CA GLY A 22 -15.67 17.54 12.04
C GLY A 22 -16.51 18.09 10.87
N ASP A 23 -16.51 19.40 10.69
CA ASP A 23 -17.23 20.08 9.61
C ASP A 23 -16.48 20.14 8.27
N ARG A 24 -15.31 19.50 8.18
CA ARG A 24 -14.51 19.52 6.95
C ARG A 24 -14.57 18.16 6.26
N PRO A 25 -15.21 18.08 5.08
CA PRO A 25 -15.19 16.87 4.28
C PRO A 25 -13.78 16.67 3.68
N ALA A 26 -13.28 15.43 3.77
CA ALA A 26 -12.02 15.01 3.16
C ALA A 26 -12.26 14.14 1.93
N LEU A 27 -13.38 13.42 1.89
CA LEU A 27 -13.86 12.66 0.74
C LEU A 27 -15.37 12.86 0.60
N GLU A 28 -15.83 13.14 -0.62
CA GLU A 28 -17.21 13.45 -0.91
C GLU A 28 -17.76 12.61 -2.08
N GLY A 29 -18.29 11.42 -1.76
CA GLY A 29 -18.98 10.57 -2.75
C GLY A 29 -18.03 9.99 -3.78
N VAL A 30 -16.94 9.33 -3.30
CA VAL A 30 -16.02 8.61 -4.18
C VAL A 30 -16.64 7.27 -4.58
N ASP A 31 -16.66 7.02 -5.90
CA ASP A 31 -17.05 5.74 -6.50
C ASP A 31 -15.82 5.14 -7.18
N LEU A 32 -15.55 3.87 -6.92
CA LEU A 32 -14.38 3.16 -7.45
C LEU A 32 -14.62 1.65 -7.50
N GLU A 33 -14.27 1.04 -8.61
CA GLU A 33 -14.19 -0.41 -8.74
C GLU A 33 -12.84 -0.79 -9.34
N LEU A 34 -12.06 -1.64 -8.64
CA LEU A 34 -10.75 -2.09 -9.08
C LEU A 34 -10.72 -3.63 -9.10
N ALA A 35 -10.41 -4.21 -10.24
CA ALA A 35 -10.29 -5.65 -10.41
C ALA A 35 -9.08 -6.21 -9.63
N ALA A 36 -9.12 -7.49 -9.26
CA ALA A 36 -7.97 -8.17 -8.69
C ALA A 36 -6.79 -8.20 -9.68
N GLY A 37 -5.58 -7.93 -9.17
CA GLY A 37 -4.35 -7.82 -9.97
C GLY A 37 -4.20 -6.51 -10.74
N ALA A 38 -5.22 -5.65 -10.77
CA ALA A 38 -5.15 -4.36 -11.45
C ALA A 38 -4.43 -3.29 -10.61
N SER A 39 -4.02 -2.22 -11.29
CA SER A 39 -3.25 -1.10 -10.77
C SER A 39 -4.04 0.20 -10.89
N LEU A 40 -4.23 0.90 -9.78
CA LEU A 40 -4.87 2.21 -9.70
C LEU A 40 -3.85 3.27 -9.30
N VAL A 41 -3.79 4.37 -10.05
CA VAL A 41 -3.06 5.57 -9.63
C VAL A 41 -4.04 6.62 -9.13
N VAL A 42 -3.79 7.18 -7.95
CA VAL A 42 -4.61 8.24 -7.34
C VAL A 42 -3.85 9.56 -7.41
N LEU A 43 -4.41 10.51 -8.13
CA LEU A 43 -3.88 11.85 -8.35
C LEU A 43 -4.75 12.92 -7.69
N GLY A 44 -4.18 14.06 -7.39
CA GLY A 44 -4.88 15.21 -6.86
C GLY A 44 -3.98 16.14 -6.06
N PRO A 45 -4.42 17.38 -5.78
CA PRO A 45 -3.65 18.33 -4.98
C PRO A 45 -3.48 17.87 -3.53
N ASN A 46 -2.61 18.56 -2.78
CA ASN A 46 -2.50 18.34 -1.35
C ASN A 46 -3.83 18.68 -0.66
N GLY A 47 -4.26 17.83 0.27
CA GLY A 47 -5.55 17.98 0.95
C GLY A 47 -6.76 17.39 0.21
N ALA A 48 -6.61 16.84 -1.00
CA ALA A 48 -7.70 16.20 -1.76
C ALA A 48 -8.18 14.84 -1.21
N GLY A 49 -7.66 14.39 -0.08
CA GLY A 49 -8.11 13.14 0.55
C GLY A 49 -7.39 11.87 0.09
N LYS A 50 -6.33 11.94 -0.69
CA LYS A 50 -5.58 10.77 -1.20
C LYS A 50 -5.14 9.81 -0.09
N THR A 51 -4.40 10.31 0.90
CA THR A 51 -3.98 9.52 2.08
C THR A 51 -5.17 9.06 2.92
N THR A 52 -6.25 9.83 2.98
CA THR A 52 -7.49 9.45 3.67
C THR A 52 -8.13 8.23 2.99
N LEU A 53 -8.21 8.22 1.66
CA LEU A 53 -8.68 7.06 0.89
C LEU A 53 -7.82 5.83 1.18
N LEU A 54 -6.49 5.93 1.07
CA LEU A 54 -5.59 4.80 1.37
C LEU A 54 -5.77 4.27 2.80
N ARG A 55 -5.92 5.16 3.79
CA ARG A 55 -6.13 4.76 5.19
C ARG A 55 -7.46 4.04 5.41
N ILE A 56 -8.51 4.42 4.68
CA ILE A 56 -9.79 3.70 4.74
C ILE A 56 -9.64 2.30 4.13
N LEU A 57 -9.04 2.20 2.94
CA LEU A 57 -8.79 0.91 2.28
C LEU A 57 -7.86 0.01 3.12
N ALA A 58 -6.89 0.61 3.82
CA ALA A 58 -6.00 -0.08 4.76
C ALA A 58 -6.66 -0.45 6.10
N THR A 59 -7.95 -0.18 6.28
CA THR A 59 -8.70 -0.38 7.54
C THR A 59 -8.20 0.44 8.74
N LEU A 60 -7.34 1.42 8.52
CA LEU A 60 -6.78 2.31 9.55
C LEU A 60 -7.72 3.46 9.92
N LEU A 61 -8.72 3.70 9.09
CA LEU A 61 -9.70 4.79 9.27
C LEU A 61 -11.09 4.30 8.86
N ARG A 62 -12.11 4.58 9.67
CA ARG A 62 -13.50 4.26 9.31
C ARG A 62 -14.07 5.30 8.34
N PRO A 63 -14.86 4.89 7.33
CA PRO A 63 -15.64 5.83 6.54
C PRO A 63 -16.67 6.56 7.39
N SER A 64 -17.09 7.76 6.99
CA SER A 64 -18.24 8.48 7.58
C SER A 64 -19.56 8.11 6.89
N GLY A 65 -19.50 7.54 5.68
CA GLY A 65 -20.66 7.07 4.90
C GLY A 65 -20.22 6.44 3.58
N GLY A 66 -21.18 5.84 2.89
CA GLY A 66 -20.95 5.06 1.69
C GLY A 66 -20.58 3.60 1.99
N ASP A 67 -20.57 2.79 0.95
CA ASP A 67 -20.23 1.37 1.03
C ASP A 67 -18.80 1.13 0.54
N VAL A 68 -18.03 0.37 1.29
CA VAL A 68 -16.64 0.03 0.96
C VAL A 68 -16.43 -1.46 1.16
N ALA A 69 -15.95 -2.15 0.14
CA ALA A 69 -15.49 -3.53 0.23
C ALA A 69 -14.06 -3.65 -0.30
N VAL A 70 -13.22 -4.38 0.42
CA VAL A 70 -11.82 -4.65 0.07
C VAL A 70 -11.59 -6.15 0.13
N LEU A 71 -11.08 -6.74 -0.96
CA LEU A 71 -10.85 -8.18 -1.10
C LEU A 71 -12.09 -9.01 -0.66
N GLY A 72 -13.28 -8.52 -1.03
CA GLY A 72 -14.55 -9.16 -0.72
C GLY A 72 -15.05 -8.95 0.73
N CYS A 73 -14.36 -8.18 1.56
CA CYS A 73 -14.73 -7.89 2.94
C CYS A 73 -15.35 -6.51 3.08
N ALA A 74 -16.55 -6.41 3.65
CA ALA A 74 -17.25 -5.14 3.88
C ALA A 74 -16.61 -4.37 5.05
N LEU A 75 -16.34 -3.07 4.84
CA LEU A 75 -15.77 -2.18 5.86
C LEU A 75 -16.86 -1.33 6.51
N PRO A 76 -16.78 -1.06 7.83
CA PRO A 76 -15.69 -1.46 8.73
C PRO A 76 -15.89 -2.85 9.38
N ASP A 77 -17.00 -3.53 9.17
CA ASP A 77 -17.45 -4.65 9.99
C ASP A 77 -16.56 -5.90 9.83
N GLU A 78 -16.02 -6.13 8.63
CA GLU A 78 -15.18 -7.28 8.32
C GLU A 78 -13.69 -6.95 8.22
N ALA A 79 -13.26 -5.75 8.67
CA ALA A 79 -11.88 -5.28 8.58
C ALA A 79 -10.85 -6.28 9.17
N TRP A 80 -11.23 -7.04 10.19
CA TRP A 80 -10.37 -8.04 10.83
C TRP A 80 -9.96 -9.18 9.89
N LYS A 81 -10.75 -9.50 8.87
CA LYS A 81 -10.45 -10.53 7.84
C LYS A 81 -9.34 -10.10 6.88
N LEU A 82 -9.02 -8.81 6.85
CA LEU A 82 -8.01 -8.24 5.95
C LEU A 82 -6.60 -8.21 6.56
N ARG A 83 -6.46 -8.60 7.83
CA ARG A 83 -5.15 -8.66 8.50
C ARG A 83 -4.26 -9.67 7.78
N GLY A 84 -3.05 -9.23 7.41
CA GLY A 84 -2.11 -10.06 6.65
C GLY A 84 -2.41 -10.18 5.14
N ARG A 85 -3.46 -9.52 4.63
CA ARG A 85 -3.77 -9.52 3.19
C ARG A 85 -3.44 -8.18 2.51
N ILE A 86 -3.18 -7.13 3.31
CA ILE A 86 -2.90 -5.77 2.83
C ILE A 86 -1.49 -5.37 3.24
N GLY A 87 -0.70 -4.95 2.27
CA GLY A 87 0.56 -4.22 2.47
C GLY A 87 0.29 -2.72 2.42
N TYR A 88 0.69 -2.00 3.47
CA TYR A 88 0.53 -0.55 3.54
C TYR A 88 1.89 0.15 3.70
N LEU A 89 2.23 0.97 2.71
CA LEU A 89 3.36 1.89 2.71
C LEU A 89 2.81 3.31 2.86
N GLY A 90 2.87 3.86 4.06
CA GLY A 90 2.42 5.22 4.35
C GLY A 90 3.57 6.22 4.23
N HIS A 91 3.24 7.50 4.40
CA HIS A 91 4.23 8.58 4.41
C HIS A 91 5.27 8.41 5.54
N GLU A 92 4.86 7.87 6.69
CA GLU A 92 5.78 7.51 7.77
C GLU A 92 6.29 6.08 7.58
N PRO A 93 7.59 5.81 7.85
CA PRO A 93 8.18 4.50 7.66
C PRO A 93 7.55 3.37 8.47
N LEU A 94 6.89 3.69 9.60
CA LEU A 94 6.33 2.71 10.55
C LEU A 94 7.37 1.67 11.01
N LEU A 95 8.58 2.13 11.28
CA LEU A 95 9.70 1.35 11.79
C LEU A 95 10.06 1.81 13.20
N TYR A 96 10.41 0.89 14.06
CA TYR A 96 10.94 1.16 15.39
C TYR A 96 12.39 1.66 15.26
N ARG A 97 12.63 2.90 15.68
CA ARG A 97 13.91 3.59 15.46
C ARG A 97 15.07 3.01 16.25
N ASP A 98 14.79 2.42 17.41
CA ASP A 98 15.80 1.83 18.32
C ASP A 98 16.19 0.39 17.92
N LEU A 99 15.41 -0.23 17.04
CA LEU A 99 15.71 -1.54 16.46
C LEU A 99 16.51 -1.38 15.16
N SER A 100 17.26 -2.41 14.80
CA SER A 100 17.87 -2.51 13.48
C SER A 100 16.81 -2.76 12.39
N GLY A 101 17.19 -2.62 11.11
CA GLY A 101 16.31 -2.95 10.00
C GLY A 101 15.86 -4.41 10.06
N ARG A 102 16.79 -5.33 10.27
CA ARG A 102 16.54 -6.77 10.40
C ARG A 102 15.63 -7.10 11.59
N GLU A 103 15.85 -6.48 12.73
CA GLU A 103 15.01 -6.68 13.92
C GLU A 103 13.57 -6.17 13.68
N ASN A 104 13.40 -5.06 12.98
CA ASN A 104 12.09 -4.56 12.56
C ASN A 104 11.35 -5.59 11.69
N LEU A 105 12.01 -6.15 10.68
CA LEU A 105 11.40 -7.16 9.80
C LEU A 105 11.08 -8.46 10.56
N ARG A 106 11.97 -8.94 11.45
CA ARG A 106 11.69 -10.08 12.33
C ARG A 106 10.50 -9.83 13.26
N PHE A 107 10.40 -8.63 13.82
CA PHE A 107 9.26 -8.25 14.64
C PHE A 107 7.96 -8.31 13.83
N GLN A 108 7.97 -7.74 12.62
CA GLN A 108 6.81 -7.74 11.73
C GLN A 108 6.41 -9.17 11.32
N ALA A 109 7.37 -10.02 10.96
CA ALA A 109 7.13 -11.43 10.61
C ALA A 109 6.42 -12.19 11.75
N ARG A 110 6.83 -11.96 13.00
CA ARG A 110 6.17 -12.55 14.18
C ARG A 110 4.74 -12.07 14.34
N LEU A 111 4.43 -10.79 14.06
CA LEU A 111 3.07 -10.26 14.13
C LEU A 111 2.15 -10.90 13.09
N TYR A 112 2.70 -11.28 11.93
CA TYR A 112 1.97 -12.01 10.90
C TYR A 112 1.94 -13.54 11.10
N GLY A 113 2.65 -14.05 12.12
CA GLY A 113 2.70 -15.49 12.40
C GLY A 113 3.52 -16.29 11.39
N ILE A 114 4.44 -15.64 10.67
CA ILE A 114 5.34 -16.30 9.73
C ILE A 114 6.33 -17.18 10.53
N GLU A 115 6.52 -18.42 10.10
CA GLU A 115 7.45 -19.35 10.75
C GLU A 115 8.88 -18.78 10.69
N ARG A 116 9.67 -19.04 11.71
CA ARG A 116 10.98 -18.38 11.88
C ARG A 116 11.94 -18.64 10.73
N SER A 117 12.03 -19.88 10.25
CA SER A 117 12.96 -20.23 9.17
C SER A 117 12.53 -19.59 7.85
N GLU A 118 11.25 -19.57 7.57
CA GLU A 118 10.65 -18.90 6.42
C GLU A 118 10.86 -17.38 6.50
N ALA A 119 10.62 -16.78 7.67
CA ALA A 119 10.83 -15.37 7.91
C ALA A 119 12.29 -14.94 7.66
N GLU A 120 13.27 -15.69 8.18
CA GLU A 120 14.69 -15.36 7.96
C GLU A 120 15.05 -15.44 6.47
N ALA A 121 14.63 -16.48 5.75
CA ALA A 121 14.89 -16.62 4.32
C ALA A 121 14.25 -15.43 3.53
N ARG A 122 13.01 -15.09 3.85
CA ARG A 122 12.31 -14.00 3.20
C ARG A 122 12.91 -12.63 3.52
N ILE A 123 13.36 -12.41 4.75
CA ILE A 123 14.04 -11.18 5.16
C ILE A 123 15.34 -11.00 4.38
N GLU A 124 16.16 -12.04 4.25
CA GLU A 124 17.42 -11.97 3.47
C GLU A 124 17.13 -11.64 1.99
N GLU A 125 16.15 -12.32 1.38
CA GLU A 125 15.74 -12.07 0.01
C GLU A 125 15.31 -10.58 -0.19
N LEU A 126 14.45 -10.05 0.70
CA LEU A 126 13.96 -8.69 0.61
C LEU A 126 15.07 -7.66 0.83
N LEU A 127 15.93 -7.87 1.82
CA LEU A 127 17.07 -6.99 2.08
C LEU A 127 18.05 -6.97 0.89
N HIS A 128 18.29 -8.13 0.28
CA HIS A 128 19.06 -8.22 -0.95
C HIS A 128 18.36 -7.48 -2.10
N GLY A 129 17.06 -7.70 -2.28
CA GLY A 129 16.26 -7.06 -3.33
C GLY A 129 16.24 -5.53 -3.29
N VAL A 130 16.51 -4.93 -2.11
CA VAL A 130 16.59 -3.45 -1.96
C VAL A 130 18.02 -2.95 -1.69
N GLY A 131 19.05 -3.81 -1.76
CA GLY A 131 20.46 -3.44 -1.55
C GLY A 131 20.76 -2.99 -0.11
N MET A 132 20.12 -3.62 0.88
CA MET A 132 20.24 -3.25 2.30
C MET A 132 20.99 -4.29 3.16
N GLU A 133 21.55 -5.36 2.58
CA GLU A 133 22.16 -6.48 3.34
C GLU A 133 23.24 -6.01 4.31
N ARG A 134 24.09 -5.09 3.87
CA ARG A 134 25.24 -4.61 4.65
C ARG A 134 24.87 -3.63 5.76
N ARG A 135 23.67 -3.01 5.65
CA ARG A 135 23.21 -1.97 6.56
C ARG A 135 21.99 -2.42 7.40
N ALA A 136 21.52 -3.65 7.19
CA ALA A 136 20.31 -4.17 7.83
C ALA A 136 20.43 -4.30 9.36
N ASP A 137 21.65 -4.44 9.88
CA ASP A 137 21.91 -4.59 11.30
C ASP A 137 22.21 -3.26 12.02
N GLU A 138 22.20 -2.13 11.29
CA GLU A 138 22.27 -0.79 11.87
C GLU A 138 20.90 -0.35 12.41
N ARG A 139 20.90 0.46 13.46
CA ARG A 139 19.67 1.02 14.01
C ARG A 139 18.98 1.91 12.97
N VAL A 140 17.66 1.80 12.89
CA VAL A 140 16.86 2.63 11.96
C VAL A 140 17.06 4.13 12.19
N ALA A 141 17.34 4.54 13.44
CA ALA A 141 17.66 5.93 13.77
C ALA A 141 18.90 6.47 13.02
N GLU A 142 19.84 5.61 12.68
CA GLU A 142 21.14 5.94 12.06
C GLU A 142 21.08 5.90 10.52
N LEU A 143 20.01 5.35 9.96
CA LEU A 143 19.83 5.20 8.52
C LEU A 143 19.39 6.49 7.84
N SER A 144 19.77 6.65 6.57
CA SER A 144 19.28 7.74 5.72
C SER A 144 17.77 7.62 5.45
N ALA A 145 17.13 8.69 4.97
CA ALA A 145 15.72 8.65 4.60
C ALA A 145 15.43 7.60 3.51
N GLY A 146 16.30 7.51 2.48
CA GLY A 146 16.17 6.50 1.42
C GLY A 146 16.33 5.07 1.92
N MET A 147 17.26 4.82 2.85
CA MET A 147 17.43 3.50 3.48
C MET A 147 16.21 3.12 4.32
N ARG A 148 15.65 4.07 5.08
CA ARG A 148 14.39 3.83 5.81
C ARG A 148 13.24 3.54 4.87
N GLN A 149 13.16 4.21 3.72
CA GLN A 149 12.13 3.94 2.70
C GLN A 149 12.27 2.53 2.13
N ARG A 150 13.49 2.10 1.77
CA ARG A 150 13.76 0.73 1.30
C ARG A 150 13.34 -0.32 2.34
N LEU A 151 13.63 -0.13 3.63
CA LEU A 151 13.17 -1.03 4.70
C LEU A 151 11.66 -1.01 4.88
N SER A 152 11.01 0.15 4.70
CA SER A 152 9.55 0.27 4.77
C SER A 152 8.87 -0.50 3.63
N ILE A 153 9.48 -0.54 2.46
CA ILE A 153 9.04 -1.37 1.33
C ILE A 153 9.17 -2.85 1.69
N CYS A 154 10.32 -3.30 2.23
CA CYS A 154 10.47 -4.69 2.70
C CYS A 154 9.38 -5.06 3.71
N ARG A 155 9.13 -4.20 4.70
CA ARG A 155 8.06 -4.39 5.69
C ARG A 155 6.68 -4.51 5.03
N CYS A 156 6.41 -3.71 4.01
CA CYS A 156 5.12 -3.67 3.31
C CYS A 156 4.82 -5.00 2.59
N VAL A 157 5.83 -5.66 2.02
CA VAL A 157 5.68 -6.88 1.20
C VAL A 157 6.09 -8.17 1.89
N LEU A 158 6.58 -8.10 3.13
CA LEU A 158 7.14 -9.24 3.88
C LEU A 158 6.18 -10.45 3.97
N HIS A 159 4.89 -10.18 4.12
CA HIS A 159 3.82 -11.15 4.32
C HIS A 159 3.04 -11.48 3.02
N GLU A 160 3.60 -11.15 1.86
CA GLU A 160 3.04 -11.44 0.53
C GLU A 160 1.58 -10.98 0.35
N PRO A 161 1.29 -9.69 0.52
CA PRO A 161 -0.07 -9.17 0.49
C PRO A 161 -0.73 -9.32 -0.90
N GLU A 162 -2.05 -9.53 -0.91
CA GLU A 162 -2.88 -9.52 -2.12
C GLU A 162 -3.13 -8.09 -2.65
N LEU A 163 -3.09 -7.10 -1.75
CA LEU A 163 -3.32 -5.68 -2.05
C LEU A 163 -2.19 -4.82 -1.48
N LEU A 164 -1.58 -4.01 -2.34
CA LEU A 164 -0.59 -3.00 -1.98
C LEU A 164 -1.21 -1.60 -2.01
N LEU A 165 -1.15 -0.90 -0.89
CA LEU A 165 -1.58 0.49 -0.74
C LEU A 165 -0.35 1.36 -0.49
N LEU A 166 0.03 2.16 -1.49
CA LEU A 166 1.32 2.83 -1.55
C LEU A 166 1.13 4.35 -1.59
N ASP A 167 1.58 5.04 -0.53
CA ASP A 167 1.56 6.51 -0.43
C ASP A 167 2.96 7.06 -0.71
N GLU A 168 3.15 7.66 -1.89
CA GLU A 168 4.43 8.21 -2.37
C GLU A 168 5.59 7.20 -2.28
N PRO A 169 5.49 6.02 -2.93
CA PRO A 169 6.46 4.93 -2.75
C PRO A 169 7.89 5.30 -3.16
N ASP A 170 8.06 6.21 -4.10
CA ASP A 170 9.36 6.64 -4.64
C ASP A 170 10.02 7.77 -3.81
N SER A 171 9.35 8.25 -2.77
CA SER A 171 9.87 9.34 -1.94
C SER A 171 11.21 8.96 -1.30
N ASN A 172 12.16 9.91 -1.30
CA ASN A 172 13.51 9.75 -0.75
C ASN A 172 14.39 8.69 -1.43
N LEU A 173 13.95 8.07 -2.53
CA LEU A 173 14.74 7.10 -3.28
C LEU A 173 15.51 7.79 -4.41
N ASP A 174 16.77 7.42 -4.57
CA ASP A 174 17.56 7.68 -5.77
C ASP A 174 17.10 6.80 -6.95
N ALA A 175 17.69 6.96 -8.13
CA ALA A 175 17.30 6.20 -9.31
C ALA A 175 17.45 4.69 -9.09
N GLU A 176 18.59 4.26 -8.54
CA GLU A 176 18.84 2.84 -8.22
C GLU A 176 17.83 2.31 -7.21
N GLY A 177 17.58 3.06 -6.12
CA GLY A 177 16.60 2.66 -5.09
C GLY A 177 15.18 2.52 -5.63
N ARG A 178 14.78 3.38 -6.58
CA ARG A 178 13.49 3.25 -7.26
C ARG A 178 13.40 2.00 -8.13
N ASP A 179 14.47 1.67 -8.87
CA ASP A 179 14.48 0.48 -9.72
C ASP A 179 14.45 -0.81 -8.88
N LEU A 180 15.16 -0.86 -7.77
CA LEU A 180 15.11 -1.96 -6.81
C LEU A 180 13.71 -2.09 -6.17
N ALA A 181 13.12 -0.98 -5.72
CA ALA A 181 11.78 -0.95 -5.14
C ALA A 181 10.72 -1.46 -6.13
N ARG A 182 10.84 -1.09 -7.42
CA ARG A 182 9.94 -1.53 -8.49
C ARG A 182 9.89 -3.06 -8.64
N GLY A 183 10.98 -3.76 -8.36
CA GLY A 183 11.02 -5.22 -8.34
C GLY A 183 10.05 -5.82 -7.32
N LEU A 184 9.80 -5.14 -6.21
CA LEU A 184 8.98 -5.63 -5.10
C LEU A 184 7.53 -5.11 -5.12
N ILE A 185 7.33 -3.83 -5.47
CA ILE A 185 6.02 -3.16 -5.39
C ILE A 185 5.49 -2.70 -6.75
N GLY A 186 6.19 -2.99 -7.83
CA GLY A 186 5.81 -2.64 -9.20
C GLY A 186 4.76 -3.60 -9.77
N PRO A 187 4.40 -3.41 -11.09
CA PRO A 187 3.41 -4.25 -11.77
C PRO A 187 3.74 -5.74 -11.76
N ALA A 188 5.02 -6.08 -11.79
CA ALA A 188 5.50 -7.47 -11.80
C ALA A 188 5.27 -8.20 -10.47
N SER A 189 4.88 -7.52 -9.39
CA SER A 189 4.57 -8.16 -8.10
C SER A 189 3.34 -9.08 -8.17
N GLY A 190 2.46 -8.89 -9.16
CA GLY A 190 1.21 -9.64 -9.30
C GLY A 190 0.10 -9.24 -8.30
N ALA A 191 0.39 -8.42 -7.31
CA ALA A 191 -0.59 -7.92 -6.36
C ALA A 191 -1.48 -6.82 -6.98
N THR A 192 -2.70 -6.67 -6.48
CA THR A 192 -3.51 -5.48 -6.74
C THR A 192 -2.83 -4.26 -6.12
N ARG A 193 -2.79 -3.12 -6.81
CA ARG A 193 -2.04 -1.94 -6.34
C ARG A 193 -2.87 -0.67 -6.39
N VAL A 194 -2.76 0.14 -5.34
CA VAL A 194 -3.24 1.53 -5.31
C VAL A 194 -2.05 2.42 -4.97
N VAL A 195 -1.69 3.30 -5.89
CA VAL A 195 -0.51 4.17 -5.77
C VAL A 195 -0.97 5.63 -5.72
N VAL A 196 -0.71 6.30 -4.62
CA VAL A 196 -0.79 7.77 -4.52
C VAL A 196 0.56 8.34 -4.90
N THR A 197 0.60 9.29 -5.84
CA THR A 197 1.86 9.87 -6.31
C THR A 197 1.71 11.31 -6.77
N HIS A 198 2.80 12.06 -6.68
CA HIS A 198 3.00 13.37 -7.30
C HIS A 198 3.80 13.30 -8.61
N ASP A 199 4.23 12.09 -9.02
CA ASP A 199 4.92 11.82 -10.28
C ASP A 199 4.01 11.00 -11.23
N PRO A 200 3.04 11.63 -11.91
CA PRO A 200 2.12 10.94 -12.81
C PRO A 200 2.82 10.37 -14.04
N GLU A 201 3.88 11.00 -14.53
CA GLU A 201 4.61 10.58 -15.74
C GLU A 201 5.18 9.17 -15.57
N ARG A 202 5.57 8.83 -14.35
CA ARG A 202 6.14 7.53 -14.01
C ARG A 202 5.07 6.46 -13.78
N HIS A 203 4.02 6.77 -13.04
CA HIS A 203 3.08 5.74 -12.55
C HIS A 203 1.85 5.55 -13.44
N VAL A 204 1.36 6.60 -14.11
CA VAL A 204 0.17 6.50 -14.98
C VAL A 204 0.36 5.53 -16.15
N PRO A 205 1.52 5.46 -16.83
CA PRO A 205 1.72 4.49 -17.91
C PRO A 205 1.64 3.01 -17.46
N GLU A 206 1.77 2.75 -16.17
CA GLU A 206 1.73 1.42 -15.56
C GLU A 206 0.38 1.10 -14.89
N ALA A 207 -0.58 2.02 -14.94
CA ALA A 207 -1.87 1.90 -14.30
C ALA A 207 -2.96 1.44 -15.27
N ASP A 208 -3.83 0.57 -14.79
CA ASP A 208 -5.06 0.18 -15.51
C ASP A 208 -6.14 1.26 -15.36
N GLN A 209 -6.11 2.01 -14.25
CA GLN A 209 -7.07 3.06 -13.94
C GLN A 209 -6.39 4.26 -13.26
N VAL A 210 -6.96 5.44 -13.45
CA VAL A 210 -6.54 6.68 -12.77
C VAL A 210 -7.73 7.32 -12.06
N LEU A 211 -7.62 7.48 -10.75
CA LEU A 211 -8.60 8.24 -9.94
C LEU A 211 -8.07 9.65 -9.69
N ARG A 212 -8.83 10.66 -10.08
CA ARG A 212 -8.54 12.06 -9.81
C ARG A 212 -9.41 12.57 -8.68
N LEU A 213 -8.78 12.95 -7.57
CA LEU A 213 -9.46 13.59 -6.44
C LEU A 213 -9.27 15.10 -6.53
N GLY A 214 -10.38 15.86 -6.43
CA GLY A 214 -10.41 17.31 -6.33
C GLY A 214 -10.79 17.77 -4.93
N ILE A 215 -10.58 19.05 -4.60
CA ILE A 215 -11.06 19.64 -3.35
C ILE A 215 -12.47 20.17 -3.61
N GLY A 216 -13.49 19.57 -2.96
CA GLY A 216 -14.90 19.94 -3.16
C GLY A 216 -15.48 19.51 -4.52
N GLU A 217 -14.83 18.56 -5.20
CA GLU A 217 -15.27 18.02 -6.50
C GLU A 217 -15.48 16.51 -6.40
N ARG A 218 -16.41 15.98 -7.22
CA ARG A 218 -16.57 14.54 -7.33
C ARG A 218 -15.31 13.90 -7.93
N ALA A 219 -14.92 12.79 -7.36
CA ALA A 219 -13.84 11.96 -7.89
C ALA A 219 -14.17 11.45 -9.30
N VAL A 220 -13.19 11.47 -10.20
CA VAL A 220 -13.33 10.97 -11.58
C VAL A 220 -12.35 9.81 -11.78
N VAL A 221 -12.89 8.68 -12.21
CA VAL A 221 -12.11 7.50 -12.65
C VAL A 221 -12.00 7.53 -14.17
N SER A 222 -10.80 7.31 -14.70
CA SER A 222 -10.52 7.23 -16.14
C SER A 222 -9.57 6.07 -16.44
#